data_085daa0a701111484e16012b2fed2ca1
#
_entry.id   085daa0a701111484e16012b2fed2ca1
#
_cell.length_a   1.000
_cell.length_b   1.000
_cell.length_c   1.000
_cell.angle_alpha   90.00
_cell.angle_beta   90.00
_cell.angle_gamma   90.00
#
_symmetry.space_group_name_H-M   'P 1'
#
loop_
_entity.id
_entity.type
_entity.pdbx_description
1 polymer ?
#
loop_
_entity_poly.entity_id
_entity_poly.type
_entity_poly.pdbx_seq_one_letter_code
_entity_poly.pdbx_strand_id
1 'polypeptide(L)'
;NINSIDSLFLKDKSISDLIGVEAFTALKYLNCYYNQLTSLDVSQNTALYTLYCDDNQLTNLDVSGCTALTDLNCYNNLLTSLDVSKNTALTGLNCGSNKLTSFDVSKNTALTGLGCGSNKLTSLDVSQNTALTKLYCGRNQLTSLDVSKNTALTRLGCSDNQLTSLDVSKNTAL
;
A
#
# COMPACT_ATOMS: atom_id res chain seq x y z
N ASN A 1 10.59 3.71 -29.02
CA ASN A 1 11.28 2.60 -28.36
C ASN A 1 10.66 2.38 -26.99
N ILE A 2 10.07 1.20 -26.74
CA ILE A 2 9.39 0.91 -25.47
C ILE A 2 10.35 1.02 -24.26
N ASN A 3 11.65 0.74 -24.47
CA ASN A 3 12.68 0.82 -23.43
C ASN A 3 13.07 2.26 -23.03
N SER A 4 12.50 3.28 -23.67
CA SER A 4 12.72 4.68 -23.28
C SER A 4 11.50 5.32 -22.61
N ILE A 5 10.39 4.58 -22.49
CA ILE A 5 9.19 5.06 -21.80
C ILE A 5 9.38 4.86 -20.29
N ASP A 6 9.38 5.95 -19.57
CA ASP A 6 9.54 5.95 -18.11
C ASP A 6 8.23 6.23 -17.36
N SER A 7 7.17 6.64 -18.05
CA SER A 7 5.90 7.00 -17.41
C SER A 7 4.70 6.58 -18.27
N LEU A 8 3.73 5.90 -17.66
CA LEU A 8 2.47 5.52 -18.30
C LEU A 8 1.27 6.07 -17.48
N PHE A 9 0.41 6.81 -18.16
CA PHE A 9 -0.80 7.42 -17.58
C PHE A 9 -2.05 6.82 -18.25
N LEU A 10 -2.60 5.79 -17.60
CA LEU A 10 -3.68 4.94 -18.13
C LEU A 10 -4.97 5.04 -17.30
N LYS A 11 -5.09 6.12 -16.52
CA LYS A 11 -6.27 6.37 -15.69
C LYS A 11 -7.56 6.36 -16.50
N ASP A 12 -8.62 5.69 -15.97
CA ASP A 12 -10.01 5.80 -16.44
C ASP A 12 -10.13 5.54 -17.95
N LYS A 13 -9.64 4.38 -18.38
CA LYS A 13 -9.64 3.94 -19.77
C LYS A 13 -10.47 2.68 -20.02
N SER A 14 -11.16 2.18 -18.97
CA SER A 14 -11.90 0.90 -19.02
C SER A 14 -11.01 -0.27 -19.46
N ILE A 15 -9.71 -0.22 -19.12
CA ILE A 15 -8.75 -1.26 -19.50
C ILE A 15 -8.96 -2.48 -18.61
N SER A 16 -9.13 -3.64 -19.23
CA SER A 16 -9.27 -4.91 -18.52
C SER A 16 -7.97 -5.71 -18.45
N ASP A 17 -6.96 -5.36 -19.25
CA ASP A 17 -5.70 -6.08 -19.34
C ASP A 17 -4.55 -5.12 -19.71
N LEU A 18 -3.39 -5.32 -19.11
CA LEU A 18 -2.14 -4.60 -19.40
C LEU A 18 -1.01 -5.58 -19.75
N ILE A 19 -1.32 -6.66 -20.48
CA ILE A 19 -0.31 -7.59 -21.01
C ILE A 19 0.72 -6.81 -21.79
N GLY A 20 2.00 -7.06 -21.51
CA GLY A 20 3.13 -6.39 -22.13
C GLY A 20 3.68 -5.19 -21.35
N VAL A 21 3.03 -4.77 -20.25
CA VAL A 21 3.56 -3.68 -19.41
C VAL A 21 4.92 -4.04 -18.80
N GLU A 22 5.15 -5.32 -18.53
CA GLU A 22 6.42 -5.86 -18.03
C GLU A 22 7.60 -5.62 -18.99
N ALA A 23 7.34 -5.42 -20.29
CA ALA A 23 8.38 -5.11 -21.28
C ALA A 23 8.93 -3.68 -21.18
N PHE A 24 8.28 -2.78 -20.44
CA PHE A 24 8.73 -1.40 -20.24
C PHE A 24 9.74 -1.34 -19.09
N THR A 25 10.92 -1.89 -19.29
CA THR A 25 11.95 -2.05 -18.23
C THR A 25 12.49 -0.73 -17.67
N ALA A 26 12.34 0.39 -18.41
CA ALA A 26 12.69 1.73 -17.94
C ALA A 26 11.56 2.43 -17.18
N LEU A 27 10.40 1.75 -17.00
CA LEU A 27 9.21 2.35 -16.41
C LEU A 27 9.47 2.71 -14.95
N LYS A 28 9.23 3.96 -14.60
CA LYS A 28 9.41 4.55 -13.28
C LYS A 28 8.09 4.90 -12.61
N TYR A 29 7.11 5.28 -13.42
CA TYR A 29 5.79 5.71 -12.96
C TYR A 29 4.71 5.00 -13.76
N LEU A 30 3.86 4.23 -13.07
CA LEU A 30 2.67 3.60 -13.65
C LEU A 30 1.42 4.07 -12.90
N ASN A 31 0.52 4.68 -13.66
CA ASN A 31 -0.79 5.07 -13.17
C ASN A 31 -1.86 4.40 -14.04
N CYS A 32 -2.45 3.34 -13.50
CA CYS A 32 -3.53 2.58 -14.13
C CYS A 32 -4.79 2.52 -13.25
N TYR A 33 -4.96 3.51 -12.37
CA TYR A 33 -6.10 3.55 -11.47
C TYR A 33 -7.43 3.77 -12.22
N TYR A 34 -8.54 3.32 -11.58
CA TYR A 34 -9.90 3.40 -12.11
C TYR A 34 -10.03 2.71 -13.47
N ASN A 35 -9.74 1.41 -13.48
CA ASN A 35 -9.83 0.53 -14.64
C ASN A 35 -10.55 -0.78 -14.26
N GLN A 36 -10.44 -1.81 -15.06
CA GLN A 36 -11.11 -3.11 -14.88
C GLN A 36 -10.09 -4.26 -14.79
N LEU A 37 -8.85 -3.94 -14.32
CA LEU A 37 -7.77 -4.92 -14.26
C LEU A 37 -8.07 -6.01 -13.23
N THR A 38 -7.96 -7.25 -13.65
CA THR A 38 -8.05 -8.42 -12.76
C THR A 38 -6.69 -8.98 -12.38
N SER A 39 -5.66 -8.65 -13.18
CA SER A 39 -4.25 -8.97 -12.94
C SER A 39 -3.36 -7.82 -13.41
N LEU A 40 -2.16 -7.74 -12.86
CA LEU A 40 -1.14 -6.77 -13.25
C LEU A 40 0.23 -7.39 -12.97
N ASP A 41 1.01 -7.60 -14.04
CA ASP A 41 2.39 -8.07 -13.93
C ASP A 41 3.34 -6.88 -14.06
N VAL A 42 4.03 -6.56 -12.98
CA VAL A 42 5.09 -5.52 -12.92
C VAL A 42 6.42 -6.12 -12.49
N SER A 43 6.58 -7.44 -12.56
CA SER A 43 7.75 -8.17 -12.07
C SER A 43 9.08 -7.73 -12.71
N GLN A 44 9.03 -7.24 -13.96
CA GLN A 44 10.21 -6.79 -14.70
C GLN A 44 10.41 -5.27 -14.64
N ASN A 45 9.48 -4.51 -14.07
CA ASN A 45 9.57 -3.06 -13.97
C ASN A 45 10.40 -2.65 -12.73
N THR A 46 11.65 -3.08 -12.70
CA THR A 46 12.52 -2.95 -11.51
C THR A 46 12.89 -1.50 -11.17
N ALA A 47 12.74 -0.58 -12.14
CA ALA A 47 12.95 0.86 -11.95
C ALA A 47 11.70 1.59 -11.43
N LEU A 48 10.57 0.87 -11.23
CA LEU A 48 9.31 1.47 -10.82
C LEU A 48 9.40 2.01 -9.39
N TYR A 49 9.19 3.31 -9.22
CA TYR A 49 9.16 3.95 -7.91
C TYR A 49 7.75 4.42 -7.50
N THR A 50 6.81 4.57 -8.46
CA THR A 50 5.40 4.88 -8.16
C THR A 50 4.48 3.95 -8.93
N LEU A 51 3.59 3.27 -8.20
CA LEU A 51 2.53 2.44 -8.75
C LEU A 51 1.18 2.84 -8.18
N TYR A 52 0.29 3.35 -9.03
CA TYR A 52 -1.11 3.62 -8.73
C TYR A 52 -1.99 2.67 -9.54
N CYS A 53 -2.49 1.64 -8.88
CA CYS A 53 -3.38 0.62 -9.44
C CYS A 53 -4.70 0.50 -8.63
N ASP A 54 -5.02 1.55 -7.89
CA ASP A 54 -6.26 1.64 -7.11
C ASP A 54 -7.51 1.62 -8.00
N ASP A 55 -8.66 1.31 -7.37
CA ASP A 55 -9.95 1.20 -8.06
C ASP A 55 -9.89 0.26 -9.29
N ASN A 56 -9.52 -0.98 -9.04
CA ASN A 56 -9.48 -2.09 -10.00
C ASN A 56 -10.11 -3.35 -9.38
N GLN A 57 -9.91 -4.51 -9.98
CA GLN A 57 -10.43 -5.81 -9.54
C GLN A 57 -9.31 -6.82 -9.29
N LEU A 58 -8.11 -6.33 -8.88
CA LEU A 58 -6.93 -7.17 -8.67
C LEU A 58 -7.17 -8.14 -7.50
N THR A 59 -7.00 -9.42 -7.76
CA THR A 59 -7.07 -10.48 -6.73
C THR A 59 -5.71 -10.83 -6.15
N ASN A 60 -4.65 -10.53 -6.89
CA ASN A 60 -3.24 -10.65 -6.50
C ASN A 60 -2.45 -9.49 -7.06
N LEU A 61 -1.37 -9.11 -6.37
CA LEU A 61 -0.42 -8.10 -6.82
C LEU A 61 0.98 -8.49 -6.32
N ASP A 62 1.87 -8.81 -7.24
CA ASP A 62 3.28 -9.07 -6.94
C ASP A 62 4.12 -7.85 -7.29
N VAL A 63 4.68 -7.22 -6.27
CA VAL A 63 5.58 -6.07 -6.37
C VAL A 63 7.01 -6.41 -5.95
N SER A 64 7.33 -7.68 -5.76
CA SER A 64 8.63 -8.13 -5.26
C SER A 64 9.81 -7.73 -6.15
N GLY A 65 9.59 -7.59 -7.47
CA GLY A 65 10.56 -7.08 -8.43
C GLY A 65 10.77 -5.57 -8.37
N CYS A 66 9.80 -4.81 -7.87
CA CYS A 66 9.82 -3.35 -7.83
C CYS A 66 10.57 -2.82 -6.58
N THR A 67 11.84 -3.16 -6.42
CA THR A 67 12.59 -2.84 -5.19
C THR A 67 12.86 -1.35 -4.98
N ALA A 68 12.72 -0.53 -6.04
CA ALA A 68 12.83 0.93 -5.97
C ALA A 68 11.52 1.63 -5.56
N LEU A 69 10.44 0.87 -5.28
CA LEU A 69 9.10 1.42 -5.05
C LEU A 69 9.07 2.26 -3.77
N THR A 70 8.68 3.53 -3.91
CA THR A 70 8.52 4.49 -2.82
C THR A 70 7.06 4.80 -2.53
N ASP A 71 6.18 4.65 -3.53
CA ASP A 71 4.77 4.97 -3.43
C ASP A 71 3.93 3.86 -4.07
N LEU A 72 3.10 3.19 -3.27
CA LEU A 72 2.17 2.16 -3.72
C LEU A 72 0.74 2.51 -3.30
N ASN A 73 -0.14 2.69 -4.28
CA ASN A 73 -1.57 2.76 -4.04
C ASN A 73 -2.27 1.61 -4.76
N CYS A 74 -2.75 0.64 -3.98
CA CYS A 74 -3.59 -0.48 -4.44
C CYS A 74 -4.95 -0.49 -3.72
N TYR A 75 -5.40 0.70 -3.27
CA TYR A 75 -6.71 0.90 -2.64
C TYR A 75 -7.84 0.36 -3.52
N ASN A 76 -8.92 -0.11 -2.89
CA ASN A 76 -10.14 -0.57 -3.55
C ASN A 76 -9.85 -1.61 -4.66
N ASN A 77 -9.42 -2.77 -4.21
CA ASN A 77 -9.18 -3.98 -5.01
C ASN A 77 -9.77 -5.21 -4.29
N LEU A 78 -9.42 -6.40 -4.73
CA LEU A 78 -9.90 -7.66 -4.17
C LEU A 78 -8.78 -8.50 -3.53
N LEU A 79 -7.67 -7.84 -3.14
CA LEU A 79 -6.48 -8.50 -2.61
C LEU A 79 -6.79 -9.21 -1.28
N THR A 80 -6.42 -10.47 -1.18
CA THR A 80 -6.52 -11.27 0.06
C THR A 80 -5.20 -11.33 0.83
N SER A 81 -4.09 -11.04 0.16
CA SER A 81 -2.74 -10.90 0.71
C SER A 81 -1.97 -9.83 -0.05
N LEU A 82 -0.96 -9.24 0.58
CA LEU A 82 -0.03 -8.31 -0.05
C LEU A 82 1.33 -8.46 0.66
N ASP A 83 2.37 -8.81 -0.09
CA ASP A 83 3.74 -8.85 0.40
C ASP A 83 4.52 -7.65 -0.12
N VAL A 84 4.95 -6.79 0.80
CA VAL A 84 5.77 -5.61 0.52
C VAL A 84 7.17 -5.72 1.16
N SER A 85 7.56 -6.90 1.61
CA SER A 85 8.81 -7.12 2.34
C SER A 85 10.08 -6.77 1.54
N LYS A 86 10.00 -6.78 0.21
CA LYS A 86 11.10 -6.38 -0.69
C LYS A 86 11.11 -4.89 -1.02
N ASN A 87 10.01 -4.19 -0.75
CA ASN A 87 9.85 -2.78 -1.09
C ASN A 87 10.27 -1.89 0.10
N THR A 88 11.50 -2.05 0.55
CA THR A 88 12.01 -1.40 1.78
C THR A 88 12.14 0.13 1.66
N ALA A 89 12.08 0.67 0.43
CA ALA A 89 12.10 2.10 0.15
C ALA A 89 10.72 2.77 0.25
N LEU A 90 9.63 2.01 0.52
CA LEU A 90 8.28 2.57 0.61
C LEU A 90 8.18 3.65 1.70
N THR A 91 7.73 4.82 1.27
CA THR A 91 7.39 5.96 2.13
C THR A 91 5.88 6.17 2.22
N GLY A 92 5.14 5.83 1.17
CA GLY A 92 3.69 5.87 1.08
C GLY A 92 3.11 4.52 0.68
N LEU A 93 2.13 4.02 1.46
CA LEU A 93 1.42 2.79 1.15
C LEU A 93 -0.06 2.94 1.45
N ASN A 94 -0.89 2.70 0.45
CA ASN A 94 -2.33 2.60 0.61
C ASN A 94 -2.84 1.28 0.04
N CYS A 95 -3.22 0.37 0.93
CA CYS A 95 -3.84 -0.93 0.63
C CYS A 95 -5.25 -1.06 1.22
N GLY A 96 -5.88 0.07 1.54
CA GLY A 96 -7.24 0.09 2.08
C GLY A 96 -8.29 -0.46 1.12
N SER A 97 -9.47 -0.78 1.64
CA SER A 97 -10.59 -1.35 0.87
C SER A 97 -10.18 -2.58 0.05
N ASN A 98 -9.63 -3.57 0.75
CA ASN A 98 -9.27 -4.87 0.22
C ASN A 98 -9.87 -5.99 1.10
N LYS A 99 -9.37 -7.21 0.99
CA LYS A 99 -9.82 -8.37 1.76
C LYS A 99 -8.70 -8.95 2.64
N LEU A 100 -7.71 -8.12 3.02
CA LEU A 100 -6.55 -8.55 3.78
C LEU A 100 -6.98 -9.01 5.18
N THR A 101 -6.51 -10.18 5.61
CA THR A 101 -6.73 -10.71 6.96
C THR A 101 -5.52 -10.55 7.88
N SER A 102 -4.34 -10.41 7.28
CA SER A 102 -3.07 -10.09 7.94
C SER A 102 -2.24 -9.19 7.03
N PHE A 103 -1.31 -8.44 7.63
CA PHE A 103 -0.46 -7.53 6.89
C PHE A 103 0.83 -7.24 7.69
N ASP A 104 1.98 -7.40 7.05
CA ASP A 104 3.29 -7.15 7.66
C ASP A 104 4.00 -6.00 6.95
N VAL A 105 4.32 -4.95 7.72
CA VAL A 105 5.08 -3.77 7.26
C VAL A 105 6.40 -3.61 8.01
N SER A 106 6.85 -4.62 8.74
CA SER A 106 8.04 -4.55 9.60
C SER A 106 9.33 -4.22 8.82
N LYS A 107 9.38 -4.52 7.53
CA LYS A 107 10.53 -4.21 6.66
C LYS A 107 10.45 -2.82 6.03
N ASN A 108 9.30 -2.17 6.07
CA ASN A 108 9.06 -0.88 5.43
C ASN A 108 9.29 0.27 6.43
N THR A 109 10.48 0.33 7.00
CA THR A 109 10.81 1.26 8.09
C THR A 109 10.82 2.73 7.68
N ALA A 110 10.86 3.03 6.37
CA ALA A 110 10.79 4.37 5.81
C ALA A 110 9.35 4.91 5.66
N LEU A 111 8.31 4.11 5.99
CA LEU A 111 6.92 4.53 5.85
C LEU A 111 6.62 5.78 6.68
N THR A 112 6.12 6.81 6.02
CA THR A 112 5.59 8.05 6.62
C THR A 112 4.07 8.10 6.58
N GLY A 113 3.45 7.37 5.63
CA GLY A 113 2.01 7.25 5.49
C GLY A 113 1.57 5.81 5.24
N LEU A 114 0.64 5.31 6.05
CA LEU A 114 0.04 3.99 5.90
C LEU A 114 -1.48 4.07 5.93
N GLY A 115 -2.12 3.62 4.84
CA GLY A 115 -3.56 3.39 4.74
C GLY A 115 -3.85 1.90 4.56
N CYS A 116 -4.42 1.25 5.57
CA CYS A 116 -4.85 -0.16 5.52
C CYS A 116 -6.30 -0.34 6.02
N GLY A 117 -7.07 0.75 6.04
CA GLY A 117 -8.47 0.72 6.46
C GLY A 117 -9.38 -0.09 5.56
N SER A 118 -10.57 -0.45 6.06
CA SER A 118 -11.55 -1.24 5.31
C SER A 118 -10.98 -2.57 4.80
N ASN A 119 -10.43 -3.34 5.72
CA ASN A 119 -9.93 -4.70 5.51
C ASN A 119 -10.54 -5.65 6.58
N LYS A 120 -9.92 -6.80 6.81
CA LYS A 120 -10.32 -7.78 7.81
C LYS A 120 -9.20 -8.07 8.82
N LEU A 121 -8.35 -7.07 9.07
CA LEU A 121 -7.18 -7.22 9.94
C LEU A 121 -7.63 -7.41 11.39
N THR A 122 -7.13 -8.46 12.04
CA THR A 122 -7.36 -8.71 13.48
C THR A 122 -6.23 -8.18 14.35
N SER A 123 -5.06 -7.91 13.75
CA SER A 123 -3.91 -7.30 14.39
C SER A 123 -3.16 -6.42 13.39
N LEU A 124 -2.41 -5.44 13.90
CA LEU A 124 -1.52 -4.59 13.11
C LEU A 124 -0.33 -4.20 13.98
N ASP A 125 0.86 -4.58 13.56
CA ASP A 125 2.12 -4.16 14.20
C ASP A 125 2.78 -3.08 13.36
N VAL A 126 2.92 -1.88 13.93
CA VAL A 126 3.60 -0.72 13.32
C VAL A 126 4.82 -0.29 14.13
N SER A 127 5.30 -1.14 15.04
CA SER A 127 6.40 -0.81 15.97
C SER A 127 7.72 -0.49 15.27
N GLN A 128 7.94 -1.02 14.06
CA GLN A 128 9.14 -0.75 13.26
C GLN A 128 8.99 0.50 12.36
N ASN A 129 7.77 1.00 12.18
CA ASN A 129 7.48 2.12 11.30
C ASN A 129 7.52 3.45 12.07
N THR A 130 8.64 3.74 12.70
CA THR A 130 8.78 4.89 13.64
C THR A 130 8.71 6.24 12.94
N ALA A 131 8.85 6.29 11.61
CA ALA A 131 8.71 7.50 10.79
C ALA A 131 7.25 7.83 10.43
N LEU A 132 6.26 7.00 10.83
CA LEU A 132 4.86 7.24 10.50
C LEU A 132 4.36 8.57 11.06
N THR A 133 3.85 9.40 10.15
CA THR A 133 3.13 10.65 10.45
C THR A 133 1.63 10.51 10.26
N LYS A 134 1.20 9.55 9.43
CA LYS A 134 -0.22 9.29 9.14
C LYS A 134 -0.49 7.79 9.17
N LEU A 135 -1.46 7.36 9.97
CA LEU A 135 -1.94 5.97 10.04
C LEU A 135 -3.46 5.94 9.92
N TYR A 136 -3.96 5.26 8.90
CA TYR A 136 -5.40 5.03 8.67
C TYR A 136 -5.66 3.52 8.65
N CYS A 137 -6.16 2.97 9.76
CA CYS A 137 -6.46 1.55 9.94
C CYS A 137 -7.91 1.30 10.37
N GLY A 138 -8.80 2.28 10.18
CA GLY A 138 -10.22 2.16 10.48
C GLY A 138 -10.94 1.08 9.69
N ARG A 139 -12.11 0.64 10.17
CA ARG A 139 -12.93 -0.42 9.54
C ARG A 139 -12.13 -1.71 9.35
N ASN A 140 -11.64 -2.24 10.46
CA ASN A 140 -10.98 -3.53 10.58
C ASN A 140 -11.56 -4.31 11.78
N GLN A 141 -10.88 -5.32 12.27
CA GLN A 141 -11.29 -6.15 13.41
C GLN A 141 -10.23 -6.11 14.52
N LEU A 142 -9.49 -4.97 14.63
CA LEU A 142 -8.42 -4.81 15.61
C LEU A 142 -8.99 -4.79 17.02
N THR A 143 -8.48 -5.65 17.89
CA THR A 143 -8.83 -5.66 19.32
C THR A 143 -7.88 -4.82 20.17
N SER A 144 -6.68 -4.54 19.64
CA SER A 144 -5.68 -3.67 20.25
C SER A 144 -4.87 -2.97 19.15
N LEU A 145 -4.30 -1.82 19.49
CA LEU A 145 -3.38 -1.09 18.62
C LEU A 145 -2.34 -0.39 19.50
N ASP A 146 -1.07 -0.72 19.32
CA ASP A 146 0.04 -0.04 19.98
C ASP A 146 0.71 0.94 18.99
N VAL A 147 0.64 2.23 19.30
CA VAL A 147 1.27 3.32 18.54
C VAL A 147 2.37 4.03 19.35
N SER A 148 2.80 3.44 20.45
CA SER A 148 3.77 4.04 21.38
C SER A 148 5.14 4.34 20.74
N LYS A 149 5.49 3.62 19.67
CA LYS A 149 6.73 3.83 18.90
C LYS A 149 6.58 4.86 17.76
N ASN A 150 5.35 5.19 17.38
CA ASN A 150 5.05 6.08 16.26
C ASN A 150 4.88 7.54 16.77
N THR A 151 5.89 8.05 17.45
CA THR A 151 5.83 9.34 18.14
C THR A 151 5.69 10.54 17.18
N ALA A 152 5.96 10.35 15.88
CA ALA A 152 5.80 11.36 14.84
C ALA A 152 4.38 11.45 14.28
N LEU A 153 3.41 10.64 14.78
CA LEU A 153 2.04 10.66 14.28
C LEU A 153 1.37 12.02 14.51
N THR A 154 0.87 12.58 13.41
CA THR A 154 0.04 13.79 13.37
C THR A 154 -1.40 13.49 12.97
N ARG A 155 -1.67 12.29 12.43
CA ARG A 155 -3.00 11.82 12.04
C ARG A 155 -3.15 10.34 12.33
N LEU A 156 -4.18 9.98 13.08
CA LEU A 156 -4.53 8.61 13.41
C LEU A 156 -6.03 8.40 13.16
N GLY A 157 -6.38 7.49 12.25
CA GLY A 157 -7.74 7.05 11.98
C GLY A 157 -7.87 5.56 12.26
N CYS A 158 -8.50 5.19 13.37
CA CYS A 158 -8.70 3.79 13.79
C CYS A 158 -10.16 3.49 14.17
N SER A 159 -11.12 4.31 13.68
CA SER A 159 -12.56 4.09 13.91
C SER A 159 -13.03 2.73 13.38
N ASP A 160 -14.21 2.29 13.83
CA ASP A 160 -14.84 1.05 13.35
C ASP A 160 -13.90 -0.16 13.48
N ASN A 161 -13.35 -0.35 14.69
CA ASN A 161 -12.59 -1.51 15.13
C ASN A 161 -13.21 -2.08 16.44
N GLN A 162 -12.54 -3.03 17.07
CA GLN A 162 -12.95 -3.64 18.34
C GLN A 162 -12.06 -3.20 19.51
N LEU A 163 -11.45 -2.01 19.38
CA LEU A 163 -10.57 -1.46 20.43
C LEU A 163 -11.40 -1.12 21.67
N THR A 164 -10.98 -1.61 22.83
CA THR A 164 -11.55 -1.24 24.14
C THR A 164 -10.81 -0.10 24.82
N SER A 165 -9.56 0.15 24.38
CA SER A 165 -8.73 1.25 24.85
C SER A 165 -7.69 1.60 23.77
N LEU A 166 -7.16 2.81 23.82
CA LEU A 166 -6.08 3.26 22.97
C LEU A 166 -5.22 4.26 23.76
N ASP A 167 -3.94 3.92 23.96
CA ASP A 167 -2.99 4.83 24.59
C ASP A 167 -2.26 5.64 23.53
N VAL A 168 -2.46 6.94 23.53
CA VAL A 168 -1.80 7.92 22.66
C VAL A 168 -0.88 8.87 23.43
N SER A 169 -0.55 8.56 24.67
CA SER A 169 0.24 9.43 25.55
C SER A 169 1.64 9.74 25.01
N LYS A 170 2.16 8.91 24.10
CA LYS A 170 3.46 9.12 23.43
C LYS A 170 3.36 9.88 22.10
N ASN A 171 2.16 10.06 21.58
CA ASN A 171 1.92 10.66 20.25
C ASN A 171 1.56 12.15 20.41
N THR A 172 2.46 12.91 20.96
CA THR A 172 2.22 14.32 21.37
C THR A 172 2.02 15.28 20.20
N ALA A 173 2.17 14.82 18.95
CA ALA A 173 1.92 15.58 17.73
C ALA A 173 0.52 15.35 17.12
N LEU A 174 -0.33 14.47 17.74
CA LEU A 174 -1.73 14.21 17.33
C LEU A 174 -2.67 15.38 17.62
#